data_6cba82b974de5643b663c75f8c24f9b5
#
_entry.id   6cba82b974de5643b663c75f8c24f9b5
#
_cell.length_a   1.000
_cell.length_b   1.000
_cell.length_c   1.000
_cell.angle_alpha   90.00
_cell.angle_beta   90.00
_cell.angle_gamma   90.00
#
_symmetry.space_group_name_H-M   'P 1'
#
loop_
_entity.id
_entity.type
_entity.pdbx_description
1 polymer ?
#
loop_
_entity_poly.entity_id
_entity_poly.type
_entity_poly.pdbx_seq_one_letter_code
_entity_poly.pdbx_strand_id
1 'polypeptide(L)'
;MFEDEASFWLDGTLHQTWSRVGVQPRVDTFGMRKTAHVYGAISLEEKPRFRWMFAEVFNGETFLEFLKHLVARSRRKIFLIIDNAPCHRLKPEGKKWLAENRNRIEIHRLPPYSPEFNPIEGVWKETKKTTTHNRFYRTVDERDTALTATFTRFDTRPSTIHGRIASFL
;
A
#
# COMPACT_ATOMS: atom_id res chain seq x y z
N MET A 1 2.47 11.59 6.77
CA MET A 1 2.29 10.20 6.31
C MET A 1 2.98 10.06 4.97
N PHE A 2 3.51 8.89 4.67
CA PHE A 2 4.09 8.55 3.37
C PHE A 2 3.12 7.64 2.63
N GLU A 3 2.91 7.92 1.38
CA GLU A 3 1.92 7.26 0.52
C GLU A 3 2.61 6.59 -0.67
N ASP A 4 2.01 5.51 -1.16
CA ASP A 4 2.43 4.79 -2.36
C ASP A 4 1.36 3.80 -2.81
N GLU A 5 1.50 3.29 -4.03
CA GLU A 5 0.65 2.29 -4.62
C GLU A 5 1.31 0.92 -4.68
N ALA A 6 0.51 -0.10 -4.46
CA ALA A 6 0.94 -1.47 -4.69
C ALA A 6 -0.08 -2.28 -5.46
N SER A 7 0.43 -3.13 -6.33
CA SER A 7 -0.37 -4.10 -7.07
C SER A 7 -0.07 -5.52 -6.59
N PHE A 8 -1.13 -6.30 -6.34
CA PHE A 8 -1.04 -7.68 -5.88
C PHE A 8 -1.79 -8.58 -6.87
N TRP A 9 -1.07 -9.46 -7.51
CA TRP A 9 -1.62 -10.37 -8.50
C TRP A 9 -2.35 -11.54 -7.82
N LEU A 10 -3.33 -12.14 -8.53
CA LEU A 10 -3.99 -13.35 -8.07
C LEU A 10 -3.00 -14.51 -8.01
N ASP A 11 -2.23 -14.67 -9.09
CA ASP A 11 -1.12 -15.61 -9.10
C ASP A 11 0.04 -15.02 -8.28
N GLY A 12 0.37 -15.68 -7.19
CA GLY A 12 1.43 -15.25 -6.28
C GLY A 12 2.78 -15.22 -6.98
N THR A 13 3.60 -14.25 -6.60
CA THR A 13 4.99 -14.16 -7.10
C THR A 13 5.83 -15.25 -6.43
N LEU A 14 6.67 -15.93 -7.23
CA LEU A 14 7.63 -16.89 -6.71
C LEU A 14 8.75 -16.17 -5.97
N HIS A 15 9.10 -16.70 -4.82
CA HIS A 15 10.18 -16.19 -3.98
C HIS A 15 10.96 -17.35 -3.36
N GLN A 16 12.23 -17.13 -3.02
CA GLN A 16 13.04 -18.12 -2.35
C GLN A 16 12.36 -18.59 -1.06
N THR A 17 12.34 -19.91 -0.85
CA THR A 17 11.77 -20.54 0.34
C THR A 17 12.57 -21.78 0.73
N TRP A 18 12.38 -22.25 1.96
CA TRP A 18 13.01 -23.45 2.45
C TRP A 18 12.27 -24.70 1.95
N SER A 19 13.03 -25.72 1.58
CA SER A 19 12.53 -27.04 1.17
C SER A 19 13.46 -28.12 1.65
N ARG A 20 12.99 -29.38 1.63
CA ARG A 20 13.87 -30.54 1.85
C ARG A 20 14.89 -30.61 0.70
N VAL A 21 16.11 -31.09 1.02
CA VAL A 21 17.14 -31.31 0.01
C VAL A 21 16.60 -32.24 -1.09
N GLY A 22 16.78 -31.85 -2.34
CA GLY A 22 16.31 -32.62 -3.51
C GLY A 22 14.82 -32.43 -3.85
N VAL A 23 14.05 -31.62 -3.08
CA VAL A 23 12.64 -31.33 -3.36
C VAL A 23 12.48 -29.87 -3.79
N GLN A 24 12.06 -29.64 -5.01
CA GLN A 24 11.73 -28.31 -5.51
C GLN A 24 10.30 -27.93 -5.10
N PRO A 25 10.09 -26.84 -4.35
CA PRO A 25 8.75 -26.36 -4.02
C PRO A 25 7.98 -25.97 -5.30
N ARG A 26 6.69 -26.27 -5.30
CA ARG A 26 5.78 -25.91 -6.41
C ARG A 26 4.63 -25.06 -5.85
N VAL A 27 4.20 -24.10 -6.61
CA VAL A 27 3.02 -23.26 -6.34
C VAL A 27 2.11 -23.34 -7.56
N ASP A 28 0.86 -23.66 -7.34
CA ASP A 28 -0.12 -23.68 -8.42
C ASP A 28 -0.35 -22.28 -8.97
N THR A 29 -0.78 -22.19 -10.23
CA THR A 29 -1.10 -20.94 -10.91
C THR A 29 -2.23 -21.16 -11.91
N PHE A 30 -3.08 -20.14 -12.09
CA PHE A 30 -4.06 -20.12 -13.17
C PHE A 30 -3.54 -19.43 -14.45
N GLY A 31 -2.40 -18.75 -14.38
CA GLY A 31 -1.93 -17.89 -15.47
C GLY A 31 -2.78 -16.62 -15.68
N MET A 32 -3.63 -16.28 -14.70
CA MET A 32 -4.54 -15.13 -14.77
C MET A 32 -3.90 -13.87 -14.18
N ARG A 33 -3.90 -12.77 -14.94
CA ARG A 33 -3.37 -11.47 -14.50
C ARG A 33 -4.43 -10.60 -13.83
N LYS A 34 -5.22 -11.17 -12.90
CA LYS A 34 -6.15 -10.38 -12.09
C LYS A 34 -5.38 -9.70 -10.95
N THR A 35 -5.41 -8.39 -10.94
CA THR A 35 -4.63 -7.56 -10.00
C THR A 35 -5.55 -6.89 -8.99
N ALA A 36 -5.16 -6.84 -7.72
CA ALA A 36 -5.68 -5.88 -6.75
C ALA A 36 -4.78 -4.66 -6.72
N HIS A 37 -5.36 -3.50 -6.91
CA HIS A 37 -4.68 -2.21 -6.76
C HIS A 37 -4.98 -1.64 -5.38
N VAL A 38 -3.95 -1.21 -4.66
CA VAL A 38 -4.08 -0.72 -3.29
C VAL A 38 -3.30 0.57 -3.14
N TYR A 39 -3.99 1.64 -2.74
CA TYR A 39 -3.35 2.81 -2.15
C TYR A 39 -3.04 2.53 -0.69
N GLY A 40 -1.88 2.97 -0.22
CA GLY A 40 -1.50 2.87 1.17
C GLY A 40 -0.85 4.14 1.69
N ALA A 41 -1.00 4.42 2.98
CA ALA A 41 -0.30 5.50 3.65
C ALA A 41 0.13 5.09 5.06
N ILE A 42 1.40 5.35 5.42
CA ILE A 42 1.98 5.03 6.72
C ILE A 42 2.44 6.30 7.45
N SER A 43 2.14 6.43 8.74
CA SER A 43 2.72 7.50 9.57
C SER A 43 4.05 7.05 10.19
N LEU A 44 4.99 7.99 10.35
CA LEU A 44 6.21 7.80 11.12
C LEU A 44 5.97 8.31 12.54
N GLU A 45 5.31 7.50 13.34
CA GLU A 45 5.05 7.73 14.76
C GLU A 45 5.54 6.51 15.54
N GLU A 46 5.74 6.63 16.84
CA GLU A 46 6.09 5.49 17.71
C GLU A 46 5.10 4.31 17.55
N LYS A 47 3.82 4.65 17.36
CA LYS A 47 2.77 3.70 16.97
C LYS A 47 2.30 4.03 15.56
N PRO A 48 2.96 3.51 14.52
CA PRO A 48 2.64 3.86 13.14
C PRO A 48 1.20 3.46 12.80
N ARG A 49 0.52 4.35 12.09
CA ARG A 49 -0.83 4.10 11.57
C ARG A 49 -0.72 3.80 10.10
N PHE A 50 -1.30 2.68 9.70
CA PHE A 50 -1.40 2.29 8.31
C PHE A 50 -2.82 2.49 7.82
N ARG A 51 -3.00 3.20 6.72
CA ARG A 51 -4.29 3.42 6.04
C ARG A 51 -4.19 2.90 4.63
N TRP A 52 -5.24 2.27 4.16
CA TRP A 52 -5.26 1.63 2.86
C TRP A 52 -6.64 1.68 2.22
N MET A 53 -6.69 1.55 0.90
CA MET A 53 -7.92 1.50 0.11
C MET A 53 -7.67 0.69 -1.16
N PHE A 54 -8.56 -0.26 -1.47
CA PHE A 54 -8.59 -0.88 -2.79
C PHE A 54 -9.09 0.11 -3.84
N ALA A 55 -8.56 0.00 -5.05
CA ALA A 55 -8.98 0.78 -6.20
C ALA A 55 -9.12 -0.14 -7.43
N GLU A 56 -9.98 0.23 -8.36
CA GLU A 56 -10.10 -0.49 -9.64
C GLU A 56 -8.91 -0.19 -10.56
N VAL A 57 -8.41 1.03 -10.50
CA VAL A 57 -7.31 1.54 -11.30
C VAL A 57 -6.59 2.67 -10.56
N PHE A 58 -5.30 2.84 -10.82
CA PHE A 58 -4.56 3.99 -10.32
C PHE A 58 -4.69 5.18 -11.26
N ASN A 59 -5.42 6.20 -10.83
CA ASN A 59 -5.57 7.47 -11.55
C ASN A 59 -5.91 8.62 -10.60
N GLY A 60 -5.99 9.85 -11.13
CA GLY A 60 -6.28 11.03 -10.29
C GLY A 60 -7.66 11.04 -9.62
N GLU A 61 -8.63 10.27 -10.11
CA GLU A 61 -9.96 10.15 -9.50
C GLU A 61 -9.90 9.24 -8.28
N THR A 62 -9.37 8.02 -8.43
CA THR A 62 -9.22 7.08 -7.34
C THR A 62 -8.21 7.57 -6.30
N PHE A 63 -7.20 8.34 -6.72
CA PHE A 63 -6.31 9.03 -5.78
C PHE A 63 -7.07 10.08 -4.96
N LEU A 64 -7.94 10.87 -5.58
CA LEU A 64 -8.79 11.82 -4.84
C LEU A 64 -9.69 11.11 -3.82
N GLU A 65 -10.26 9.97 -4.17
CA GLU A 65 -11.05 9.14 -3.23
C GLU A 65 -10.20 8.69 -2.05
N PHE A 66 -8.95 8.28 -2.30
CA PHE A 66 -8.03 7.92 -1.23
C PHE A 66 -7.68 9.12 -0.34
N LEU A 67 -7.45 10.32 -0.89
CA LEU A 67 -7.24 11.54 -0.09
C LEU A 67 -8.45 11.84 0.82
N LYS A 68 -9.67 11.73 0.28
CA LYS A 68 -10.92 11.88 1.06
C LYS A 68 -11.01 10.84 2.17
N HIS A 69 -10.67 9.58 1.87
CA HIS A 69 -10.63 8.49 2.84
C HIS A 69 -9.65 8.78 3.99
N LEU A 70 -8.44 9.31 3.70
CA LEU A 70 -7.46 9.69 4.72
C LEU A 70 -7.99 10.82 5.61
N VAL A 71 -8.54 11.88 5.00
CA VAL A 71 -9.06 13.04 5.73
C VAL A 71 -10.24 12.66 6.63
N ALA A 72 -11.15 11.81 6.15
CA ALA A 72 -12.30 11.35 6.95
C ALA A 72 -11.88 10.57 8.21
N ARG A 73 -10.74 9.88 8.15
CA ARG A 73 -10.21 9.06 9.26
C ARG A 73 -9.16 9.75 10.13
N SER A 74 -8.83 10.99 9.85
CA SER A 74 -7.85 11.76 10.63
C SER A 74 -8.53 12.90 11.37
N ARG A 75 -8.18 13.06 12.65
CA ARG A 75 -8.57 14.25 13.44
C ARG A 75 -7.56 15.39 13.33
N ARG A 76 -6.33 15.08 12.92
CA ARG A 76 -5.23 16.05 12.76
C ARG A 76 -5.02 16.36 11.29
N LYS A 77 -4.38 17.50 10.98
CA LYS A 77 -3.89 17.80 9.64
C LYS A 77 -2.89 16.73 9.20
N ILE A 78 -3.03 16.28 7.95
CA ILE A 78 -2.16 15.29 7.33
C ILE A 78 -1.15 16.03 6.45
N PHE A 79 0.14 15.80 6.69
CA PHE A 79 1.21 16.10 5.74
C PHE A 79 1.48 14.80 4.98
N LEU A 80 1.03 14.74 3.73
CA LEU A 80 1.13 13.55 2.89
C LEU A 80 2.31 13.70 1.96
N ILE A 81 3.25 12.78 2.05
CA ILE A 81 4.44 12.71 1.21
C ILE A 81 4.19 11.63 0.17
N ILE A 82 4.25 12.00 -1.09
CA ILE A 82 3.97 11.15 -2.26
C ILE A 82 5.14 11.19 -3.24
N ASP A 83 5.23 10.23 -4.11
CA ASP A 83 6.15 10.27 -5.24
C ASP A 83 5.60 11.11 -6.42
N ASN A 84 6.24 11.00 -7.58
CA ASN A 84 5.86 11.73 -8.78
C ASN A 84 5.05 10.87 -9.78
N ALA A 85 4.41 9.79 -9.34
CA ALA A 85 3.63 8.91 -10.20
C ALA A 85 2.52 9.67 -10.95
N PRO A 86 2.20 9.27 -12.19
CA PRO A 86 1.16 9.91 -13.00
C PRO A 86 -0.24 9.86 -12.36
N CYS A 87 -0.54 8.85 -11.56
CA CYS A 87 -1.82 8.68 -10.86
C CYS A 87 -2.10 9.80 -9.85
N HIS A 88 -1.06 10.49 -9.35
CA HIS A 88 -1.20 11.66 -8.46
C HIS A 88 -1.62 12.96 -9.17
N ARG A 89 -1.86 12.91 -10.48
CA ARG A 89 -2.32 14.09 -11.24
C ARG A 89 -3.81 14.30 -11.08
N LEU A 90 -4.18 15.14 -10.13
CA LEU A 90 -5.57 15.49 -9.88
C LEU A 90 -6.17 16.28 -11.04
N LYS A 91 -7.41 15.95 -11.43
CA LYS A 91 -8.28 16.75 -12.31
C LYS A 91 -8.68 18.07 -11.63
N PRO A 92 -9.28 19.03 -12.35
CA PRO A 92 -9.68 20.33 -11.79
C PRO A 92 -10.50 20.21 -10.50
N GLU A 93 -11.45 19.27 -10.45
CA GLU A 93 -12.29 19.03 -9.27
C GLU A 93 -11.47 18.58 -8.07
N GLY A 94 -10.49 17.70 -8.28
CA GLY A 94 -9.58 17.24 -7.22
C GLY A 94 -8.66 18.34 -6.72
N LYS A 95 -8.17 19.21 -7.61
CA LYS A 95 -7.39 20.40 -7.23
C LYS A 95 -8.21 21.38 -6.40
N LYS A 96 -9.47 21.61 -6.78
CA LYS A 96 -10.42 22.44 -6.03
C LYS A 96 -10.66 21.86 -4.65
N TRP A 97 -10.98 20.57 -4.58
CA TRP A 97 -11.19 19.88 -3.29
C TRP A 97 -9.97 20.00 -2.38
N LEU A 98 -8.76 19.80 -2.92
CA LEU A 98 -7.51 19.90 -2.15
C LEU A 98 -7.31 21.33 -1.61
N ALA A 99 -7.59 22.36 -2.40
CA ALA A 99 -7.52 23.77 -1.98
C ALA A 99 -8.51 24.10 -0.85
N GLU A 100 -9.74 23.57 -0.94
CA GLU A 100 -10.78 23.73 0.09
C GLU A 100 -10.43 23.00 1.39
N ASN A 101 -9.65 21.93 1.31
CA ASN A 101 -9.25 21.09 2.45
C ASN A 101 -7.80 21.31 2.92
N ARG A 102 -7.15 22.43 2.54
CA ARG A 102 -5.76 22.74 2.90
C ARG A 102 -5.46 22.80 4.41
N ASN A 103 -6.48 23.02 5.21
CA ASN A 103 -6.39 22.95 6.67
C ASN A 103 -6.40 21.51 7.24
N ARG A 104 -6.77 20.54 6.41
CA ARG A 104 -6.89 19.11 6.78
C ARG A 104 -5.82 18.24 6.15
N ILE A 105 -5.35 18.59 4.95
CA ILE A 105 -4.32 17.84 4.22
C ILE A 105 -3.44 18.76 3.39
N GLU A 106 -2.16 18.44 3.36
CA GLU A 106 -1.13 19.12 2.56
C GLU A 106 -0.24 18.05 1.91
N ILE A 107 0.03 18.20 0.61
CA ILE A 107 0.78 17.23 -0.18
C ILE A 107 2.19 17.75 -0.43
N HIS A 108 3.18 16.92 -0.15
CA HIS A 108 4.59 17.14 -0.45
C HIS A 108 5.09 16.03 -1.37
N ARG A 109 6.02 16.37 -2.27
CA ARG A 109 6.57 15.40 -3.21
C ARG A 109 7.97 14.99 -2.85
N LEU A 110 8.26 13.70 -2.95
CA LEU A 110 9.62 13.18 -2.88
C LEU A 110 10.44 13.66 -4.09
N PRO A 111 11.78 13.73 -3.94
CA PRO A 111 12.64 13.91 -5.10
C PRO A 111 12.40 12.80 -6.14
N PRO A 112 12.57 13.10 -7.44
CA PRO A 112 12.47 12.07 -8.47
C PRO A 112 13.43 10.90 -8.20
N TYR A 113 12.99 9.67 -8.51
CA TYR A 113 13.79 8.45 -8.42
C TYR A 113 14.40 8.17 -7.05
N SER A 114 13.67 8.43 -5.97
CA SER A 114 14.14 8.28 -4.59
C SER A 114 13.25 7.34 -3.75
N PRO A 115 13.03 6.07 -4.16
CA PRO A 115 12.19 5.12 -3.44
C PRO A 115 12.75 4.79 -2.05
N GLU A 116 14.07 4.94 -1.85
CA GLU A 116 14.73 4.73 -0.56
C GLU A 116 14.25 5.68 0.53
N PHE A 117 13.64 6.81 0.16
CA PHE A 117 13.04 7.75 1.10
C PHE A 117 11.56 7.45 1.40
N ASN A 118 10.99 6.40 0.78
CA ASN A 118 9.60 6.04 1.03
C ASN A 118 9.50 4.81 1.96
N PRO A 119 9.23 5.00 3.27
CA PRO A 119 9.17 3.91 4.24
C PRO A 119 8.05 2.90 3.97
N ILE A 120 7.04 3.25 3.20
CA ILE A 120 5.92 2.35 2.88
C ILE A 120 6.35 1.16 2.03
N GLU A 121 7.47 1.27 1.30
CA GLU A 121 8.08 0.16 0.58
C GLU A 121 8.37 -1.04 1.51
N GLY A 122 8.77 -0.77 2.76
CA GLY A 122 8.93 -1.80 3.78
C GLY A 122 7.63 -2.52 4.12
N VAL A 123 6.51 -1.80 4.12
CA VAL A 123 5.17 -2.35 4.36
C VAL A 123 4.75 -3.25 3.20
N TRP A 124 5.00 -2.82 1.95
CA TRP A 124 4.71 -3.62 0.76
C TRP A 124 5.55 -4.91 0.70
N LYS A 125 6.83 -4.83 1.05
CA LYS A 125 7.70 -6.02 1.16
C LYS A 125 7.16 -7.01 2.20
N GLU A 126 6.74 -6.52 3.38
CA GLU A 126 6.14 -7.37 4.41
C GLU A 126 4.80 -7.97 3.95
N THR A 127 3.96 -7.17 3.29
CA THR A 127 2.69 -7.65 2.72
C THR A 127 2.93 -8.77 1.70
N LYS A 128 3.84 -8.57 0.75
CA LYS A 128 4.18 -9.58 -0.25
C LYS A 128 4.69 -10.86 0.41
N LYS A 129 5.61 -10.72 1.36
CA LYS A 129 6.20 -11.86 2.09
C LYS A 129 5.15 -12.68 2.85
N THR A 130 4.21 -12.03 3.51
CA THR A 130 3.25 -12.69 4.39
C THR A 130 1.99 -13.16 3.67
N THR A 131 1.65 -12.53 2.54
CA THR A 131 0.34 -12.73 1.91
C THR A 131 0.44 -13.28 0.50
N THR A 132 1.34 -12.79 -0.38
CA THR A 132 1.29 -13.16 -1.80
C THR A 132 2.47 -13.97 -2.30
N HIS A 133 3.67 -13.92 -1.67
CA HIS A 133 4.79 -14.75 -2.10
C HIS A 133 4.52 -16.22 -1.83
N ASN A 134 4.71 -17.05 -2.87
CA ASN A 134 4.51 -18.49 -2.83
C ASN A 134 3.11 -18.91 -2.34
N ARG A 135 2.10 -18.08 -2.60
CA ARG A 135 0.70 -18.34 -2.24
C ARG A 135 -0.13 -18.52 -3.50
N PHE A 136 -1.01 -19.52 -3.46
CA PHE A 136 -2.03 -19.75 -4.47
C PHE A 136 -3.40 -19.39 -3.88
N TYR A 137 -4.14 -18.54 -4.57
CA TYR A 137 -5.52 -18.17 -4.25
C TYR A 137 -6.43 -18.65 -5.36
N ARG A 138 -7.49 -19.37 -5.02
CA ARG A 138 -8.45 -19.88 -6.01
C ARG A 138 -9.31 -18.77 -6.61
N THR A 139 -9.59 -17.73 -5.83
CA THR A 139 -10.45 -16.63 -6.24
C THR A 139 -9.84 -15.29 -5.88
N VAL A 140 -10.33 -14.23 -6.55
CA VAL A 140 -10.00 -12.84 -6.22
C VAL A 140 -10.40 -12.53 -4.77
N ASP A 141 -11.59 -13.01 -4.35
CA ASP A 141 -12.12 -12.77 -3.01
C ASP A 141 -11.24 -13.39 -1.90
N GLU A 142 -10.70 -14.58 -2.13
CA GLU A 142 -9.74 -15.20 -1.19
C GLU A 142 -8.48 -14.34 -1.03
N ARG A 143 -7.90 -13.84 -2.14
CA ARG A 143 -6.75 -12.96 -2.10
C ARG A 143 -7.07 -11.66 -1.37
N ASP A 144 -8.18 -11.01 -1.72
CA ASP A 144 -8.56 -9.70 -1.18
C ASP A 144 -8.91 -9.80 0.31
N THR A 145 -9.50 -10.92 0.73
CA THR A 145 -9.72 -11.24 2.14
C THR A 145 -8.39 -11.38 2.89
N ALA A 146 -7.42 -12.10 2.31
CA ALA A 146 -6.10 -12.26 2.92
C ALA A 146 -5.32 -10.95 3.00
N LEU A 147 -5.39 -10.08 1.97
CA LEU A 147 -4.82 -8.74 1.97
C LEU A 147 -5.48 -7.87 3.04
N THR A 148 -6.81 -7.86 3.09
CA THR A 148 -7.59 -7.12 4.09
C THR A 148 -7.21 -7.51 5.52
N ALA A 149 -7.09 -8.82 5.80
CA ALA A 149 -6.67 -9.31 7.10
C ALA A 149 -5.25 -8.85 7.46
N THR A 150 -4.34 -8.85 6.48
CA THR A 150 -2.95 -8.39 6.67
C THR A 150 -2.90 -6.89 6.95
N PHE A 151 -3.61 -6.07 6.19
CA PHE A 151 -3.65 -4.62 6.36
C PHE A 151 -4.34 -4.23 7.68
N THR A 152 -5.42 -4.90 8.05
CA THR A 152 -6.08 -4.71 9.34
C THR A 152 -5.14 -5.04 10.50
N ARG A 153 -4.34 -6.10 10.37
CA ARG A 153 -3.31 -6.44 11.37
C ARG A 153 -2.25 -5.34 11.49
N PHE A 154 -1.80 -4.74 10.40
CA PHE A 154 -0.84 -3.63 10.44
C PHE A 154 -1.40 -2.40 11.16
N ASP A 155 -2.68 -2.07 10.95
CA ASP A 155 -3.33 -0.96 11.63
C ASP A 155 -3.62 -1.23 13.12
N THR A 156 -4.02 -2.47 13.45
CA THR A 156 -4.38 -2.86 14.84
C THR A 156 -3.18 -3.28 15.68
N ARG A 157 -2.10 -3.76 15.05
CA ARG A 157 -0.86 -4.21 15.69
C ARG A 157 0.36 -3.57 15.02
N PRO A 158 0.60 -2.27 15.24
CA PRO A 158 1.67 -1.50 14.58
C PRO A 158 3.08 -2.10 14.75
N SER A 159 3.33 -2.84 15.83
CA SER A 159 4.59 -3.54 16.07
C SER A 159 4.97 -4.52 14.94
N THR A 160 4.00 -5.02 14.18
CA THR A 160 4.25 -5.94 13.05
C THR A 160 4.96 -5.29 11.87
N ILE A 161 4.85 -3.98 11.73
CA ILE A 161 5.49 -3.19 10.66
C ILE A 161 6.53 -2.21 11.19
N HIS A 162 6.58 -1.98 12.50
CA HIS A 162 7.51 -1.02 13.10
C HIS A 162 8.97 -1.27 12.68
N GLY A 163 9.45 -2.52 12.76
CA GLY A 163 10.79 -2.88 12.34
C GLY A 163 11.08 -2.70 10.84
N ARG A 164 10.03 -2.54 9.99
CA ARG A 164 10.17 -2.31 8.55
C ARG A 164 10.34 -0.85 8.19
N ILE A 165 9.99 0.04 9.13
CA ILE A 165 10.11 1.50 8.97
C ILE A 165 11.07 2.11 9.98
N ALA A 166 11.70 1.29 10.84
CA ALA A 166 12.55 1.76 11.95
C ALA A 166 13.74 2.63 11.50
N SER A 167 14.27 2.40 10.28
CA SER A 167 15.35 3.23 9.72
C SER A 167 14.93 4.66 9.38
N PHE A 168 13.63 4.98 9.45
CA PHE A 168 13.06 6.30 9.18
C PHE A 168 12.54 6.99 10.45
N LEU A 169 12.56 6.30 11.58
CA LEU A 169 12.17 6.82 12.90
C LEU A 169 13.38 7.39 13.63
#